data_edd9e81220928d889d03dfeb0dfc9e36
#
_entry.id   edd9e81220928d889d03dfeb0dfc9e36
#
_cell.length_a   1.000
_cell.length_b   1.000
_cell.length_c   1.000
_cell.angle_alpha   90.00
_cell.angle_beta   90.00
_cell.angle_gamma   90.00
#
_symmetry.space_group_name_H-M   'P 1'
#
loop_
_entity.id
_entity.type
_entity.pdbx_description
1 polymer ?
#
loop_
_entity_poly.entity_id
_entity_poly.type
_entity_poly.pdbx_seq_one_letter_code
_entity_poly.pdbx_strand_id
1 'polypeptide(L)'
;MIEKEEYMQKEKIEEILNKYKLINLDNKLYMEKIIYNLGKFDRGECIYPCDDIYWPFRVNKDLVYAVLDTLEKENILKKHVFLRCCRCGRERIINTYLIKNEEIICEECGADNDDKSCIIAYEVL
;
A
#
# COMPACT_ATOMS: atom_id res chain seq x y z
N MET A 1 17.86 -25.74 -3.42
CA MET A 1 16.58 -25.25 -2.97
C MET A 1 16.51 -23.74 -3.06
N ILE A 2 15.42 -23.24 -3.59
CA ILE A 2 15.25 -21.79 -3.72
C ILE A 2 14.66 -21.26 -2.43
N GLU A 3 15.37 -20.33 -1.84
CA GLU A 3 14.88 -19.66 -0.66
C GLU A 3 13.89 -18.57 -1.05
N LYS A 4 12.88 -18.38 -0.23
CA LYS A 4 11.86 -17.34 -0.47
C LYS A 4 12.19 -16.10 0.32
N GLU A 5 13.44 -15.69 0.28
CA GLU A 5 13.90 -14.54 1.05
C GLU A 5 13.38 -13.22 0.50
N GLU A 6 13.07 -13.19 -0.79
CA GLU A 6 12.51 -12.01 -1.42
C GLU A 6 11.05 -11.77 -1.08
N TYR A 7 10.38 -12.77 -0.49
CA TYR A 7 8.99 -12.62 -0.07
C TYR A 7 8.90 -12.09 1.35
N MET A 8 7.82 -11.38 1.63
CA MET A 8 7.50 -11.00 3.00
C MET A 8 7.09 -12.26 3.77
N GLN A 9 7.81 -12.56 4.84
CA GLN A 9 7.54 -13.74 5.65
C GLN A 9 6.41 -13.47 6.63
N LYS A 10 5.45 -14.38 6.68
CA LYS A 10 4.27 -14.23 7.52
C LYS A 10 4.62 -14.05 8.99
N GLU A 11 5.58 -14.84 9.49
CA GLU A 11 5.98 -14.79 10.88
C GLU A 11 6.54 -13.42 11.25
N LYS A 12 7.32 -12.82 10.36
CA LYS A 12 7.89 -11.51 10.58
C LYS A 12 6.81 -10.42 10.59
N ILE A 13 5.86 -10.53 9.67
CA ILE A 13 4.74 -9.60 9.61
C ILE A 13 3.90 -9.69 10.89
N GLU A 14 3.57 -10.90 11.34
CA GLU A 14 2.82 -11.10 12.56
C GLU A 14 3.55 -10.53 13.78
N GLU A 15 4.85 -10.77 13.86
CA GLU A 15 5.66 -10.24 14.95
C GLU A 15 5.61 -8.72 15.00
N ILE A 16 5.74 -8.06 13.86
CA ILE A 16 5.66 -6.61 13.78
C ILE A 16 4.29 -6.12 14.20
N LEU A 17 3.24 -6.72 13.68
CA LEU A 17 1.88 -6.30 13.97
C LEU A 17 1.51 -6.53 15.44
N ASN A 18 2.01 -7.60 16.05
CA ASN A 18 1.83 -7.84 17.47
C ASN A 18 2.58 -6.80 18.31
N LYS A 19 3.78 -6.44 17.89
CA LYS A 19 4.57 -5.41 18.57
C LYS A 19 3.82 -4.08 18.65
N TYR A 20 3.10 -3.74 17.60
CA TYR A 20 2.29 -2.51 17.55
C TYR A 20 0.87 -2.72 18.05
N LYS A 21 0.56 -3.92 18.56
CA LYS A 21 -0.75 -4.27 19.12
C LYS A 21 -1.90 -4.11 18.13
N LEU A 22 -1.64 -4.38 16.87
CA LEU A 22 -2.67 -4.30 15.84
C LEU A 22 -3.54 -5.56 15.75
N ILE A 23 -3.01 -6.71 16.19
CA ILE A 23 -3.76 -7.96 16.17
C ILE A 23 -4.46 -8.16 17.51
N ASN A 24 -5.77 -8.39 17.48
CA ASN A 24 -6.55 -8.68 18.67
C ASN A 24 -7.62 -9.73 18.35
N LEU A 25 -8.40 -10.13 19.37
CA LEU A 25 -9.41 -11.18 19.19
C LEU A 25 -10.49 -10.77 18.19
N ASP A 26 -10.84 -9.49 18.15
CA ASP A 26 -11.94 -9.02 17.30
C ASP A 26 -11.54 -8.98 15.82
N ASN A 27 -10.27 -8.75 15.50
CA ASN A 27 -9.83 -8.62 14.12
C ASN A 27 -8.96 -9.78 13.63
N LYS A 28 -8.79 -10.81 14.45
CA LYS A 28 -7.86 -11.91 14.15
C LYS A 28 -8.08 -12.53 12.77
N LEU A 29 -9.32 -12.81 12.41
CA LEU A 29 -9.63 -13.42 11.11
C LEU A 29 -9.30 -12.49 9.94
N TYR A 30 -9.59 -11.21 10.09
CA TYR A 30 -9.25 -10.23 9.07
C TYR A 30 -7.74 -10.07 8.92
N MET A 31 -7.04 -10.07 10.05
CA MET A 31 -5.58 -9.95 10.04
C MET A 31 -4.93 -11.15 9.38
N GLU A 32 -5.45 -12.35 9.62
CA GLU A 32 -4.94 -13.55 8.96
C GLU A 32 -5.08 -13.46 7.44
N LYS A 33 -6.20 -12.93 6.96
CA LYS A 33 -6.42 -12.74 5.52
C LYS A 33 -5.46 -11.72 4.94
N ILE A 34 -5.27 -10.61 5.63
CA ILE A 34 -4.34 -9.56 5.20
C ILE A 34 -2.92 -10.11 5.13
N ILE A 35 -2.48 -10.77 6.19
CA ILE A 35 -1.12 -11.32 6.27
C ILE A 35 -0.89 -12.36 5.17
N TYR A 36 -1.86 -13.25 4.97
CA TYR A 36 -1.78 -14.27 3.93
C TYR A 36 -1.61 -13.63 2.55
N ASN A 37 -2.39 -12.57 2.28
CA ASN A 37 -2.32 -11.90 0.99
C ASN A 37 -1.00 -11.17 0.79
N LEU A 38 -0.52 -10.50 1.84
CA LEU A 38 0.77 -9.79 1.77
C LEU A 38 1.92 -10.74 1.44
N GLY A 39 1.86 -11.97 1.94
CA GLY A 39 2.89 -12.96 1.67
C GLY A 39 3.02 -13.39 0.22
N LYS A 40 2.09 -13.00 -0.64
CA LYS A 40 2.13 -13.35 -2.06
C LYS A 40 2.94 -12.37 -2.90
N PHE A 41 3.30 -11.24 -2.34
CA PHE A 41 4.03 -10.20 -3.08
C PHE A 41 5.53 -10.39 -2.98
N ASP A 42 6.20 -10.23 -4.10
CA ASP A 42 7.64 -10.30 -4.21
C ASP A 42 8.29 -8.95 -4.00
N ARG A 43 9.59 -8.98 -3.72
CA ARG A 43 10.39 -7.76 -3.62
C ARG A 43 10.28 -6.96 -4.90
N GLY A 44 10.01 -5.67 -4.75
CA GLY A 44 9.86 -4.76 -5.88
C GLY A 44 8.45 -4.62 -6.40
N GLU A 45 7.55 -5.53 -6.03
CA GLU A 45 6.15 -5.40 -6.41
C GLU A 45 5.45 -4.36 -5.54
N CYS A 46 4.43 -3.72 -6.10
CA CYS A 46 3.64 -2.72 -5.40
C CYS A 46 2.30 -3.29 -4.98
N ILE A 47 1.91 -2.98 -3.76
CA ILE A 47 0.62 -3.37 -3.18
C ILE A 47 -0.31 -2.17 -3.25
N TYR A 48 -1.44 -2.32 -3.90
CA TYR A 48 -2.48 -1.30 -3.98
C TYR A 48 -3.55 -1.65 -2.95
N PRO A 49 -3.66 -0.88 -1.85
CA PRO A 49 -4.51 -1.27 -0.71
C PRO A 49 -5.94 -1.64 -1.06
N CYS A 50 -6.55 -0.88 -1.94
CA CYS A 50 -7.95 -1.14 -2.30
C CYS A 50 -8.10 -2.35 -3.21
N ASP A 51 -7.33 -2.39 -4.30
CA ASP A 51 -7.49 -3.44 -5.31
C ASP A 51 -6.94 -4.78 -4.87
N ASP A 52 -5.85 -4.78 -4.12
CA ASP A 52 -5.17 -6.02 -3.74
C ASP A 52 -5.66 -6.61 -2.42
N ILE A 53 -6.18 -5.78 -1.51
CA ILE A 53 -6.55 -6.25 -0.18
C ILE A 53 -8.01 -5.95 0.15
N TYR A 54 -8.42 -4.69 0.09
CA TYR A 54 -9.76 -4.31 0.54
C TYR A 54 -10.86 -5.00 -0.27
N TRP A 55 -10.85 -4.87 -1.58
CA TRP A 55 -11.91 -5.42 -2.41
C TRP A 55 -11.95 -6.95 -2.41
N PRO A 56 -10.81 -7.66 -2.51
CA PRO A 56 -10.84 -9.13 -2.50
C PRO A 56 -11.34 -9.72 -1.19
N PHE A 57 -10.98 -9.13 -0.07
CA PHE A 57 -11.27 -9.71 1.25
C PHE A 57 -12.33 -8.98 2.04
N ARG A 58 -12.74 -7.81 1.59
CA ARG A 58 -13.76 -6.97 2.26
C ARG A 58 -13.46 -6.70 3.72
N VAL A 59 -12.19 -6.51 4.01
CA VAL A 59 -11.75 -6.16 5.37
C VAL A 59 -11.88 -4.66 5.59
N ASN A 60 -11.82 -4.23 6.85
CA ASN A 60 -11.91 -2.83 7.20
C ASN A 60 -10.77 -2.04 6.54
N LYS A 61 -11.12 -0.97 5.82
CA LYS A 61 -10.17 -0.15 5.09
C LYS A 61 -9.12 0.49 6.00
N ASP A 62 -9.56 0.99 7.15
CA ASP A 62 -8.65 1.62 8.11
C ASP A 62 -7.64 0.61 8.65
N LEU A 63 -8.06 -0.63 8.84
CA LEU A 63 -7.18 -1.69 9.27
C LEU A 63 -6.12 -2.00 8.21
N VAL A 64 -6.52 -2.04 6.93
CA VAL A 64 -5.59 -2.27 5.83
C VAL A 64 -4.49 -1.20 5.83
N TYR A 65 -4.87 0.07 5.90
CA TYR A 65 -3.89 1.16 5.92
C TYR A 65 -3.04 1.14 7.18
N ALA A 66 -3.63 0.81 8.33
CA ALA A 66 -2.86 0.71 9.58
C ALA A 66 -1.76 -0.35 9.47
N VAL A 67 -2.07 -1.49 8.88
CA VAL A 67 -1.10 -2.57 8.66
C VAL A 67 0.02 -2.10 7.72
N LEU A 68 -0.35 -1.56 6.57
CA LEU A 68 0.64 -1.15 5.57
C LEU A 68 1.53 -0.01 6.06
N ASP A 69 0.95 0.98 6.75
CA ASP A 69 1.73 2.08 7.31
C ASP A 69 2.68 1.60 8.42
N THR A 70 2.28 0.61 9.20
CA THR A 70 3.14 0.03 10.22
C THR A 70 4.32 -0.69 9.58
N LEU A 71 4.07 -1.45 8.51
CA LEU A 71 5.15 -2.13 7.79
C LEU A 71 6.09 -1.14 7.11
N GLU A 72 5.58 0.01 6.69
CA GLU A 72 6.42 1.08 6.17
C GLU A 72 7.36 1.63 7.24
N LYS A 73 6.86 1.84 8.45
CA LYS A 73 7.69 2.31 9.57
C LYS A 73 8.83 1.34 9.87
N GLU A 74 8.62 0.06 9.65
CA GLU A 74 9.62 -0.97 9.90
C GLU A 74 10.49 -1.25 8.67
N ASN A 75 10.39 -0.42 7.65
CA ASN A 75 11.17 -0.53 6.42
C ASN A 75 10.97 -1.83 5.65
N ILE A 76 9.81 -2.44 5.82
CA ILE A 76 9.39 -3.62 5.04
C ILE A 76 8.76 -3.15 3.72
N LEU A 77 8.05 -2.04 3.77
CA LEU A 77 7.39 -1.44 2.62
C LEU A 77 7.83 0.00 2.46
N LYS A 78 7.72 0.50 1.23
CA LYS A 78 7.94 1.91 0.93
C LYS A 78 6.71 2.46 0.24
N LYS A 79 6.13 3.52 0.81
CA LYS A 79 4.95 4.16 0.25
C LYS A 79 5.31 5.04 -0.93
N HIS A 80 4.57 4.89 -2.01
CA HIS A 80 4.67 5.76 -3.19
C HIS A 80 3.31 6.38 -3.45
N VAL A 81 3.33 7.62 -3.92
CA VAL A 81 2.13 8.29 -4.37
C VAL A 81 2.26 8.53 -5.86
N PHE A 82 1.31 8.02 -6.63
CA PHE A 82 1.27 8.19 -8.08
C PHE A 82 0.15 9.14 -8.44
N LEU A 83 0.40 10.00 -9.41
CA LEU A 83 -0.65 10.76 -10.04
C LEU A 83 -1.08 9.99 -11.29
N ARG A 84 -2.37 9.65 -11.37
CA ARG A 84 -2.96 9.14 -12.60
C ARG A 84 -3.77 10.27 -13.20
N CYS A 85 -3.33 10.78 -14.35
CA CYS A 85 -4.03 11.89 -14.98
C CYS A 85 -5.48 11.53 -15.29
N CYS A 86 -6.41 12.38 -14.89
CA CYS A 86 -7.84 12.15 -15.11
C CYS A 86 -8.23 12.21 -16.58
N ARG A 87 -7.39 12.78 -17.42
CA ARG A 87 -7.66 12.98 -18.84
C ARG A 87 -6.95 11.98 -19.73
N CYS A 88 -5.63 11.84 -19.58
CA CYS A 88 -4.85 10.93 -20.44
C CYS A 88 -4.52 9.58 -19.81
N GLY A 89 -4.75 9.43 -18.49
CA GLY A 89 -4.51 8.19 -17.76
C GLY A 89 -3.04 7.89 -17.45
N ARG A 90 -2.13 8.76 -17.82
CA ARG A 90 -0.71 8.53 -17.56
C ARG A 90 -0.38 8.65 -16.10
N GLU A 91 0.44 7.73 -15.59
CA GLU A 91 0.83 7.71 -14.18
C GLU A 91 2.26 8.18 -14.01
N ARG A 92 2.52 8.89 -12.90
CA ARG A 92 3.87 9.28 -12.50
C ARG A 92 3.94 9.40 -10.98
N ILE A 93 5.14 9.19 -10.44
CA ILE A 93 5.39 9.37 -9.01
C ILE A 93 5.44 10.87 -8.72
N ILE A 94 4.76 11.31 -7.67
CA ILE A 94 4.75 12.72 -7.29
C ILE A 94 5.20 12.87 -5.84
N ASN A 95 5.64 14.10 -5.52
CA ASN A 95 5.97 14.45 -4.15
C ASN A 95 4.66 14.72 -3.39
N THR A 96 4.51 14.09 -2.22
CA THR A 96 3.32 14.22 -1.39
C THR A 96 3.01 15.65 -0.97
N TYR A 97 3.99 16.52 -0.93
CA TYR A 97 3.78 17.92 -0.60
C TYR A 97 2.95 18.66 -1.64
N LEU A 98 2.98 18.22 -2.88
CA LEU A 98 2.24 18.86 -3.96
C LEU A 98 0.74 18.56 -3.91
N ILE A 99 0.34 17.56 -3.12
CA ILE A 99 -1.05 17.10 -3.08
C ILE A 99 -1.96 18.04 -2.28
N LYS A 100 -1.40 18.74 -1.31
CA LYS A 100 -2.23 19.40 -0.30
C LYS A 100 -2.83 20.74 -0.72
N ASN A 101 -2.21 21.49 -1.61
CA ASN A 101 -2.62 22.87 -1.85
C ASN A 101 -2.50 23.35 -3.29
N GLU A 102 -2.11 22.54 -4.24
CA GLU A 102 -1.85 22.98 -5.60
C GLU A 102 -2.51 22.09 -6.64
N GLU A 103 -2.90 22.69 -7.73
CA GLU A 103 -3.33 21.96 -8.90
C GLU A 103 -2.11 21.23 -9.47
N ILE A 104 -2.30 19.98 -9.80
CA ILE A 104 -1.24 19.17 -10.38
C ILE A 104 -1.48 19.07 -11.86
N ILE A 105 -0.63 19.72 -12.63
CA ILE A 105 -0.78 19.75 -14.08
C ILE A 105 -0.05 18.56 -14.70
N CYS A 106 -0.75 17.83 -15.56
CA CYS A 106 -0.14 16.72 -16.30
C CYS A 106 0.84 17.27 -17.33
N GLU A 107 2.08 16.81 -17.28
CA GLU A 107 3.11 17.26 -18.20
C GLU A 107 2.87 16.81 -19.63
N GLU A 108 2.12 15.75 -19.82
CA GLU A 108 1.87 15.18 -21.14
C GLU A 108 0.70 15.84 -21.87
N CYS A 109 -0.41 16.06 -21.18
CA CYS A 109 -1.62 16.58 -21.82
C CYS A 109 -2.08 17.94 -21.29
N GLY A 110 -1.43 18.47 -20.25
CA GLY A 110 -1.76 19.76 -19.68
C GLY A 110 -3.02 19.79 -18.83
N ALA A 111 -3.64 18.65 -18.56
CA ALA A 111 -4.87 18.63 -17.75
C ALA A 111 -4.58 18.93 -16.29
N ASP A 112 -5.53 19.65 -15.66
CA ASP A 112 -5.47 19.92 -14.23
C ASP A 112 -5.95 18.69 -13.46
N ASN A 113 -5.18 18.31 -12.44
CA ASN A 113 -5.51 17.19 -11.57
C ASN A 113 -5.54 17.66 -10.12
N ASP A 114 -6.22 16.90 -9.27
CA ASP A 114 -6.29 17.18 -7.84
C ASP A 114 -5.91 15.94 -7.04
N ASP A 115 -6.09 16.00 -5.72
CA ASP A 115 -5.76 14.88 -4.84
C ASP A 115 -6.57 13.61 -5.14
N LYS A 116 -7.72 13.72 -5.78
CA LYS A 116 -8.54 12.57 -6.15
C LYS A 116 -7.92 11.74 -7.26
N SER A 117 -7.00 12.34 -8.00
CA SER A 117 -6.26 11.64 -9.05
C SER A 117 -5.04 10.89 -8.52
N CYS A 118 -4.80 10.96 -7.22
CA CYS A 118 -3.64 10.33 -6.59
C CYS A 118 -3.95 8.91 -6.15
N ILE A 119 -2.98 8.02 -6.37
CA ILE A 119 -3.05 6.61 -6.00
C ILE A 119 -1.90 6.31 -5.08
N ILE A 120 -2.19 5.64 -3.97
CA ILE A 120 -1.16 5.22 -3.02
C ILE A 120 -0.85 3.75 -3.24
N ALA A 121 0.44 3.42 -3.31
CA ALA A 121 0.90 2.05 -3.41
C ALA A 121 2.07 1.83 -2.47
N TYR A 122 2.27 0.59 -2.03
CA TYR A 122 3.35 0.22 -1.10
C TYR A 122 4.24 -0.79 -1.79
N GLU A 123 5.48 -0.40 -2.03
CA GLU A 123 6.46 -1.28 -2.66
C GLU A 123 7.10 -2.20 -1.63
N VAL A 124 7.23 -3.48 -1.95
CA VAL A 124 7.93 -4.47 -1.11
C VAL A 124 9.43 -4.26 -1.24
N LEU A 125 10.08 -4.00 -0.12
CA LEU A 125 11.53 -3.73 -0.09
C LEU A 125 12.39 -4.97 0.04
#